data_146286acab980fcd12324e05603159eb
#
_entry.id   146286acab980fcd12324e05603159eb
#
_cell.length_a   1.000
_cell.length_b   1.000
_cell.length_c   1.000
_cell.angle_alpha   90.00
_cell.angle_beta   90.00
_cell.angle_gamma   90.00
#
_symmetry.space_group_name_H-M   'P 1'
#
loop_
_entity.id
_entity.type
_entity.pdbx_description
1 polymer ?
#
loop_
_entity_poly.entity_id
_entity_poly.type
_entity_poly.pdbx_seq_one_letter_code
_entity_poly.pdbx_strand_id
1 'polypeptide(L)'
;MKDIKEDLFKAQEHISNAIEHINEIEKLKEKPNVPFPTNSIPRDDLNVAICVGHSRKGDTGAVSCGGINEWTYNKKVAEYLKSDLQEYGISSFVVDDYGGTYGSYTSAMNWLIKHLKKEKASIAIELHFNASSNSKANGMEMLYWNASRIGLSLAEYLLRGCQKYFPLIRNRGTKSRKSGDRGATFLRGTHCPACIAEPFFGTNFEPDWTTFANNEHVLSQAFATGIKQWSDEHIIL
;
A
#
# COMPACT_ATOMS: atom_id res chain seq x y z
N MET A 1 16.32 -22.38 -34.51
CA MET A 1 16.87 -21.03 -34.77
C MET A 1 15.82 -19.93 -34.62
N LYS A 2 14.53 -20.16 -34.88
CA LYS A 2 13.47 -19.14 -34.68
C LYS A 2 13.21 -18.90 -33.18
N ASP A 3 13.18 -19.94 -32.35
CA ASP A 3 12.96 -19.83 -30.90
C ASP A 3 14.05 -19.06 -30.17
N ILE A 4 15.32 -19.31 -30.49
CA ILE A 4 16.45 -18.62 -29.82
C ILE A 4 16.43 -17.08 -30.08
N LYS A 5 15.98 -16.65 -31.27
CA LYS A 5 15.87 -15.23 -31.60
C LYS A 5 14.72 -14.57 -30.84
N GLU A 6 13.63 -15.27 -30.63
CA GLU A 6 12.47 -14.80 -29.89
C GLU A 6 12.80 -14.69 -28.38
N ASP A 7 13.52 -15.68 -27.83
CA ASP A 7 13.99 -15.66 -26.45
C ASP A 7 15.04 -14.55 -26.21
N LEU A 8 15.93 -14.33 -27.16
CA LEU A 8 16.87 -13.20 -27.12
C LEU A 8 16.17 -11.84 -27.17
N PHE A 9 15.11 -11.71 -27.98
CA PHE A 9 14.34 -10.48 -28.06
C PHE A 9 13.61 -10.19 -26.74
N LYS A 10 12.98 -11.19 -26.14
CA LYS A 10 12.33 -11.09 -24.82
C LYS A 10 13.36 -10.74 -23.72
N ALA A 11 14.53 -11.35 -23.74
CA ALA A 11 15.60 -11.03 -22.80
C ALA A 11 16.10 -9.59 -22.95
N GLN A 12 16.23 -9.07 -24.17
CA GLN A 12 16.58 -7.68 -24.43
C GLN A 12 15.52 -6.70 -23.93
N GLU A 13 14.26 -7.03 -24.11
CA GLU A 13 13.13 -6.23 -23.60
C GLU A 13 13.14 -6.19 -22.06
N HIS A 14 13.38 -7.32 -21.40
CA HIS A 14 13.52 -7.36 -19.93
C HIS A 14 14.71 -6.56 -19.42
N ILE A 15 15.86 -6.60 -20.10
CA ILE A 15 17.05 -5.83 -19.76
C ILE A 15 16.77 -4.32 -19.95
N SER A 16 16.11 -3.94 -21.03
CA SER A 16 15.75 -2.55 -21.30
C SER A 16 14.82 -1.99 -20.21
N ASN A 17 13.82 -2.76 -19.84
CA ASN A 17 12.88 -2.40 -18.76
C ASN A 17 13.59 -2.29 -17.40
N ALA A 18 14.55 -3.18 -17.12
CA ALA A 18 15.36 -3.11 -15.89
C ALA A 18 16.25 -1.87 -15.84
N ILE A 19 16.85 -1.48 -16.97
CA ILE A 19 17.68 -0.25 -17.08
C ILE A 19 16.81 1.00 -16.89
N GLU A 20 15.60 1.04 -17.47
CA GLU A 20 14.67 2.15 -17.28
C GLU A 20 14.26 2.30 -15.80
N HIS A 21 14.02 1.19 -15.11
CA HIS A 21 13.77 1.16 -13.67
C HIS A 21 14.96 1.65 -12.84
N ILE A 22 16.18 1.27 -13.19
CA ILE A 22 17.39 1.76 -12.51
C ILE A 22 17.51 3.28 -12.67
N ASN A 23 17.28 3.79 -13.86
CA ASN A 23 17.31 5.23 -14.13
C ASN A 23 16.20 6.00 -13.39
N GLU A 24 15.02 5.41 -13.21
CA GLU A 24 13.96 6.00 -12.38
C GLU A 24 14.34 6.02 -10.90
N ILE A 25 14.96 4.95 -10.39
CA ILE A 25 15.48 4.89 -9.01
C ILE A 25 16.58 5.94 -8.79
N GLU A 26 17.46 6.16 -9.75
CA GLU A 26 18.49 7.20 -9.67
C GLU A 26 17.88 8.61 -9.67
N LYS A 27 16.88 8.89 -10.51
CA LYS A 27 16.12 10.16 -10.47
C LYS A 27 15.37 10.39 -9.16
N LEU A 28 14.97 9.32 -8.46
CA LEU A 28 14.35 9.44 -7.12
C LEU A 28 15.38 9.82 -6.05
N LYS A 29 16.66 9.48 -6.23
CA LYS A 29 17.75 9.90 -5.33
C LYS A 29 18.12 11.38 -5.49
N GLU A 30 17.83 11.98 -6.65
CA GLU A 30 18.14 13.38 -6.96
C GLU A 30 17.04 14.38 -6.56
N LYS A 31 15.88 13.92 -6.03
CA LYS A 31 14.89 14.86 -5.50
C LYS A 31 15.46 15.61 -4.31
N PRO A 32 15.40 16.96 -4.31
CA PRO A 32 15.95 17.74 -3.22
C PRO A 32 15.34 17.30 -1.89
N ASN A 33 16.22 17.11 -0.91
CA ASN A 33 15.86 16.81 0.48
C ASN A 33 15.10 18.03 1.04
N VAL A 34 13.79 18.10 0.80
CA VAL A 34 12.94 19.13 1.39
C VAL A 34 12.79 18.77 2.85
N PRO A 35 13.25 19.62 3.79
CA PRO A 35 13.12 19.33 5.22
C PRO A 35 11.65 19.08 5.55
N PHE A 36 11.33 17.89 6.03
CA PHE A 36 10.01 17.60 6.56
C PHE A 36 9.78 18.43 7.83
N PRO A 37 8.54 18.90 8.09
CA PRO A 37 8.24 19.51 9.37
C PRO A 37 8.58 18.50 10.48
N THR A 38 9.43 18.91 11.41
CA THR A 38 9.95 18.12 12.52
C THR A 38 8.89 17.91 13.61
N ASN A 39 7.72 17.38 13.27
CA ASN A 39 6.84 16.75 14.23
C ASN A 39 7.29 15.30 14.36
N SER A 40 8.40 15.10 15.04
CA SER A 40 8.92 13.78 15.37
C SER A 40 7.97 13.08 16.33
N ILE A 41 7.53 11.90 15.94
CA ILE A 41 6.79 10.99 16.82
C ILE A 41 7.86 10.28 17.67
N PRO A 42 7.77 10.27 19.01
CA PRO A 42 8.65 9.42 19.83
C PRO A 42 8.51 7.96 19.40
N ARG A 43 9.61 7.22 19.37
CA ARG A 43 9.62 5.82 18.86
C ARG A 43 8.67 4.92 19.65
N ASP A 44 8.59 5.11 20.95
CA ASP A 44 7.70 4.36 21.85
C ASP A 44 6.22 4.67 21.62
N ASP A 45 5.90 5.77 20.92
CA ASP A 45 4.55 6.21 20.61
C ASP A 45 4.10 5.80 19.19
N LEU A 46 4.97 5.16 18.38
CA LEU A 46 4.57 4.71 17.05
C LEU A 46 3.59 3.56 17.15
N ASN A 47 2.34 3.82 16.78
CA ASN A 47 1.26 2.84 16.76
C ASN A 47 0.60 2.84 15.38
N VAL A 48 0.80 1.76 14.62
CA VAL A 48 0.37 1.63 13.23
C VAL A 48 -1.03 1.02 13.18
N ALA A 49 -1.99 1.76 12.64
CA ALA A 49 -3.31 1.22 12.31
C ALA A 49 -3.28 0.53 10.95
N ILE A 50 -3.54 -0.76 10.91
CA ILE A 50 -3.67 -1.58 9.71
C ILE A 50 -5.16 -1.80 9.45
N CYS A 51 -5.72 -1.05 8.52
CA CYS A 51 -7.14 -1.09 8.17
C CYS A 51 -7.34 -2.01 6.97
N VAL A 52 -8.23 -2.98 7.08
CA VAL A 52 -8.61 -3.84 5.94
C VAL A 52 -9.76 -3.17 5.20
N GLY A 53 -9.54 -2.76 3.96
CA GLY A 53 -10.58 -2.19 3.13
C GLY A 53 -11.75 -3.15 2.90
N HIS A 54 -12.93 -2.60 2.64
CA HIS A 54 -14.16 -3.36 2.47
C HIS A 54 -14.64 -4.09 3.74
N SER A 55 -15.38 -5.19 3.59
CA SER A 55 -15.95 -5.94 4.71
C SER A 55 -16.11 -7.43 4.41
N ARG A 56 -16.22 -8.22 5.46
CA ARG A 56 -16.40 -9.67 5.34
C ARG A 56 -17.73 -10.05 4.67
N LYS A 57 -18.77 -9.24 4.86
CA LYS A 57 -20.10 -9.44 4.30
C LYS A 57 -20.60 -8.17 3.65
N GLY A 58 -21.39 -8.31 2.60
CA GLY A 58 -21.90 -7.19 1.83
C GLY A 58 -20.90 -6.72 0.78
N ASP A 59 -20.21 -5.62 1.01
CA ASP A 59 -19.16 -5.13 0.12
C ASP A 59 -17.81 -5.79 0.42
N THR A 60 -17.53 -6.91 -0.23
CA THR A 60 -16.27 -7.67 -0.06
C THR A 60 -15.14 -7.15 -0.97
N GLY A 61 -15.36 -6.04 -1.67
CA GLY A 61 -14.45 -5.50 -2.66
C GLY A 61 -14.47 -6.25 -3.99
N ALA A 62 -13.46 -5.99 -4.80
CA ALA A 62 -13.30 -6.67 -6.09
C ALA A 62 -13.00 -8.17 -5.90
N VAL A 63 -13.22 -8.96 -6.96
CA VAL A 63 -12.83 -10.36 -7.03
C VAL A 63 -11.64 -10.49 -7.97
N SER A 64 -10.58 -11.13 -7.49
CA SER A 64 -9.36 -11.36 -8.28
C SER A 64 -9.59 -12.40 -9.38
N CYS A 65 -8.64 -12.49 -10.31
CA CYS A 65 -8.60 -13.55 -11.33
C CYS A 65 -8.58 -14.97 -10.73
N GLY A 66 -8.13 -15.11 -9.48
CA GLY A 66 -8.14 -16.38 -8.74
C GLY A 66 -9.40 -16.65 -7.94
N GLY A 67 -10.44 -15.81 -8.05
CA GLY A 67 -11.70 -15.96 -7.33
C GLY A 67 -11.66 -15.55 -5.85
N ILE A 68 -10.59 -14.89 -5.40
CA ILE A 68 -10.44 -14.41 -4.02
C ILE A 68 -10.91 -12.96 -3.98
N ASN A 69 -11.82 -12.63 -3.05
CA ASN A 69 -12.25 -11.26 -2.86
C ASN A 69 -11.20 -10.43 -2.09
N GLU A 70 -11.26 -9.13 -2.29
CA GLU A 70 -10.31 -8.16 -1.82
C GLU A 70 -10.17 -8.15 -0.29
N TRP A 71 -11.29 -8.20 0.44
CA TRP A 71 -11.28 -8.26 1.88
C TRP A 71 -10.54 -9.51 2.41
N THR A 72 -10.83 -10.69 1.84
CA THR A 72 -10.22 -11.96 2.26
C THR A 72 -8.71 -11.96 2.06
N TYR A 73 -8.23 -11.44 0.93
CA TYR A 73 -6.81 -11.31 0.64
C TYR A 73 -6.13 -10.36 1.63
N ASN A 74 -6.66 -9.14 1.75
CA ASN A 74 -6.05 -8.10 2.57
C ASN A 74 -6.15 -8.38 4.08
N LYS A 75 -7.14 -9.17 4.51
CA LYS A 75 -7.19 -9.64 5.90
C LYS A 75 -5.99 -10.50 6.28
N LYS A 76 -5.54 -11.40 5.39
CA LYS A 76 -4.33 -12.19 5.61
C LYS A 76 -3.07 -11.30 5.61
N VAL A 77 -2.98 -10.36 4.65
CA VAL A 77 -1.87 -9.39 4.61
C VAL A 77 -1.80 -8.60 5.91
N ALA A 78 -2.93 -8.15 6.45
CA ALA A 78 -3.00 -7.39 7.70
C ALA A 78 -2.50 -8.19 8.91
N GLU A 79 -2.84 -9.47 8.99
CA GLU A 79 -2.40 -10.36 10.06
C GLU A 79 -0.89 -10.60 10.02
N TYR A 80 -0.33 -10.88 8.83
CA TYR A 80 1.10 -11.00 8.65
C TYR A 80 1.82 -9.67 8.94
N LEU A 81 1.32 -8.53 8.43
CA LEU A 81 1.91 -7.22 8.64
C LEU A 81 2.00 -6.85 10.12
N LYS A 82 0.96 -7.18 10.90
CA LYS A 82 0.99 -6.99 12.35
C LYS A 82 2.13 -7.78 13.00
N SER A 83 2.33 -9.04 12.59
CA SER A 83 3.43 -9.88 13.08
C SER A 83 4.79 -9.33 12.68
N ASP A 84 4.96 -8.97 11.39
CA ASP A 84 6.23 -8.43 10.86
C ASP A 84 6.62 -7.11 11.54
N LEU A 85 5.64 -6.23 11.85
CA LEU A 85 5.89 -4.98 12.58
C LEU A 85 6.32 -5.25 14.02
N GLN A 86 5.74 -6.26 14.65
CA GLN A 86 6.14 -6.67 16.01
C GLN A 86 7.60 -7.13 16.04
N GLU A 87 8.09 -7.82 15.01
CA GLU A 87 9.51 -8.21 14.90
C GLU A 87 10.44 -7.00 14.81
N TYR A 88 9.97 -5.88 14.26
CA TYR A 88 10.69 -4.60 14.26
C TYR A 88 10.50 -3.78 15.55
N GLY A 89 9.77 -4.29 16.54
CA GLY A 89 9.44 -3.54 17.76
C GLY A 89 8.46 -2.39 17.53
N ILE A 90 7.68 -2.43 16.46
CA ILE A 90 6.69 -1.40 16.11
C ILE A 90 5.30 -1.86 16.56
N SER A 91 4.66 -1.07 17.43
CA SER A 91 3.28 -1.32 17.85
C SER A 91 2.31 -1.18 16.68
N SER A 92 1.35 -2.11 16.59
CA SER A 92 0.32 -2.06 15.57
C SER A 92 -0.96 -2.76 15.99
N PHE A 93 -2.07 -2.39 15.37
CA PHE A 93 -3.36 -3.05 15.54
C PHE A 93 -4.10 -3.15 14.21
N VAL A 94 -4.88 -4.22 14.07
CA VAL A 94 -5.69 -4.46 12.87
C VAL A 94 -7.12 -3.99 13.11
N VAL A 95 -7.69 -3.28 12.13
CA VAL A 95 -9.11 -2.92 12.07
C VAL A 95 -9.69 -3.55 10.81
N ASP A 96 -10.54 -4.53 10.99
CA ASP A 96 -11.22 -5.22 9.91
C ASP A 96 -12.74 -5.13 10.03
N ASP A 97 -13.45 -5.50 8.97
CA ASP A 97 -14.92 -5.65 8.95
C ASP A 97 -15.74 -4.40 9.37
N TYR A 98 -15.11 -3.20 9.40
CA TYR A 98 -15.81 -1.96 9.76
C TYR A 98 -16.82 -1.54 8.68
N GLY A 99 -16.56 -1.86 7.39
CA GLY A 99 -17.46 -1.53 6.29
C GLY A 99 -18.83 -2.19 6.36
N GLY A 100 -18.90 -3.45 6.82
CA GLY A 100 -20.14 -4.22 6.89
C GLY A 100 -20.98 -3.99 8.14
N THR A 101 -20.39 -3.41 9.18
CA THR A 101 -21.01 -3.29 10.50
C THR A 101 -21.99 -2.11 10.61
N TYR A 102 -21.79 -1.04 9.83
CA TYR A 102 -22.44 0.26 10.08
C TYR A 102 -23.47 0.70 9.03
N GLY A 103 -23.92 -0.18 8.17
CA GLY A 103 -25.06 0.02 7.24
C GLY A 103 -24.83 1.02 6.10
N SER A 104 -23.79 1.86 6.17
CA SER A 104 -23.39 2.76 5.06
C SER A 104 -21.90 3.08 5.12
N TYR A 105 -21.31 3.36 3.97
CA TYR A 105 -19.90 3.79 3.85
C TYR A 105 -19.58 4.99 4.76
N THR A 106 -20.44 6.00 4.77
CA THR A 106 -20.24 7.20 5.61
C THR A 106 -20.21 6.85 7.11
N SER A 107 -21.12 6.01 7.56
CA SER A 107 -21.17 5.58 8.96
C SER A 107 -19.95 4.75 9.32
N ALA A 108 -19.52 3.86 8.44
CA ALA A 108 -18.31 3.04 8.60
C ALA A 108 -17.06 3.90 8.73
N MET A 109 -16.88 4.87 7.82
CA MET A 109 -15.74 5.79 7.86
C MET A 109 -15.75 6.68 9.11
N ASN A 110 -16.89 7.21 9.52
CA ASN A 110 -17.01 8.00 10.74
C ASN A 110 -16.65 7.20 11.99
N TRP A 111 -17.04 5.94 12.04
CA TRP A 111 -16.65 5.05 13.13
C TRP A 111 -15.16 4.77 13.09
N LEU A 112 -14.61 4.38 11.93
CA LEU A 112 -13.19 4.09 11.75
C LEU A 112 -12.31 5.25 12.21
N ILE A 113 -12.59 6.46 11.73
CA ILE A 113 -11.83 7.67 12.08
C ILE A 113 -11.83 7.92 13.60
N LYS A 114 -13.00 7.74 14.26
CA LYS A 114 -13.11 7.87 15.72
C LYS A 114 -12.34 6.76 16.44
N HIS A 115 -12.41 5.54 15.93
CA HIS A 115 -11.70 4.39 16.49
C HIS A 115 -10.19 4.59 16.41
N LEU A 116 -9.65 4.97 15.25
CA LEU A 116 -8.22 5.25 15.09
C LEU A 116 -7.72 6.33 16.05
N LYS A 117 -8.53 7.37 16.29
CA LYS A 117 -8.20 8.41 17.26
C LYS A 117 -8.22 7.88 18.70
N LYS A 118 -9.19 7.05 19.07
CA LYS A 118 -9.30 6.43 20.40
C LYS A 118 -8.10 5.53 20.68
N GLU A 119 -7.70 4.71 19.69
CA GLU A 119 -6.55 3.80 19.78
C GLU A 119 -5.20 4.51 19.59
N LYS A 120 -5.20 5.84 19.46
CA LYS A 120 -3.99 6.69 19.31
C LYS A 120 -3.10 6.24 18.13
N ALA A 121 -3.70 5.94 16.98
CA ALA A 121 -2.94 5.63 15.78
C ALA A 121 -2.00 6.79 15.43
N SER A 122 -0.72 6.50 15.21
CA SER A 122 0.29 7.47 14.79
C SER A 122 0.35 7.59 13.27
N ILE A 123 0.09 6.47 12.57
CA ILE A 123 -0.12 6.39 11.13
C ILE A 123 -1.23 5.38 10.83
N ALA A 124 -1.88 5.50 9.68
CA ALA A 124 -2.92 4.59 9.25
C ALA A 124 -2.70 4.14 7.79
N ILE A 125 -2.80 2.84 7.56
CA ILE A 125 -2.71 2.24 6.23
C ILE A 125 -3.98 1.45 5.97
N GLU A 126 -4.69 1.78 4.90
CA GLU A 126 -5.83 1.00 4.44
C GLU A 126 -5.39 0.08 3.30
N LEU A 127 -5.58 -1.22 3.48
CA LEU A 127 -5.13 -2.25 2.54
C LEU A 127 -6.23 -2.55 1.53
N HIS A 128 -5.89 -2.45 0.26
CA HIS A 128 -6.72 -2.75 -0.89
C HIS A 128 -5.93 -3.54 -1.93
N PHE A 129 -6.57 -4.00 -2.97
CA PHE A 129 -5.99 -4.22 -4.28
C PHE A 129 -6.85 -3.56 -5.36
N ASN A 130 -6.22 -3.07 -6.39
CA ASN A 130 -6.89 -2.35 -7.46
C ASN A 130 -7.69 -3.29 -8.37
N ALA A 131 -8.68 -2.75 -9.06
CA ALA A 131 -9.47 -3.47 -10.03
C ALA A 131 -9.82 -2.59 -11.23
N SER A 132 -9.89 -3.19 -12.41
CA SER A 132 -10.25 -2.51 -13.65
C SER A 132 -11.03 -3.44 -14.58
N SER A 133 -11.96 -2.86 -15.36
CA SER A 133 -12.57 -3.56 -16.50
C SER A 133 -11.57 -3.79 -17.65
N ASN A 134 -10.48 -3.03 -17.68
CA ASN A 134 -9.36 -3.28 -18.58
C ASN A 134 -8.41 -4.31 -17.95
N SER A 135 -8.42 -5.54 -18.43
CA SER A 135 -7.57 -6.62 -17.94
C SER A 135 -6.05 -6.39 -18.11
N LYS A 136 -5.66 -5.40 -18.92
CA LYS A 136 -4.26 -4.99 -19.11
C LYS A 136 -3.80 -3.95 -18.06
N ALA A 137 -4.72 -3.38 -17.27
CA ALA A 137 -4.35 -2.49 -16.18
C ALA A 137 -3.58 -3.29 -15.12
N ASN A 138 -2.36 -2.86 -14.79
CA ASN A 138 -1.47 -3.54 -13.86
C ASN A 138 -0.59 -2.56 -13.07
N GLY A 139 0.06 -3.06 -12.03
CA GLY A 139 1.06 -2.34 -11.28
C GLY A 139 0.59 -1.77 -9.96
N MET A 140 1.55 -1.30 -9.16
CA MET A 140 1.37 -0.82 -7.80
C MET A 140 1.22 0.69 -7.73
N GLU A 141 0.30 1.18 -6.90
CA GLU A 141 0.14 2.60 -6.58
C GLU A 141 -0.22 2.79 -5.11
N MET A 142 0.18 3.93 -4.54
CA MET A 142 -0.12 4.30 -3.16
C MET A 142 -0.82 5.65 -3.14
N LEU A 143 -1.97 5.73 -2.47
CA LEU A 143 -2.82 6.91 -2.48
C LEU A 143 -2.62 7.70 -1.19
N TYR A 144 -2.56 9.03 -1.30
CA TYR A 144 -2.41 9.94 -0.16
C TYR A 144 -3.27 11.20 -0.30
N TRP A 145 -3.52 11.89 0.82
CA TRP A 145 -4.21 13.18 0.78
C TRP A 145 -3.30 14.28 0.23
N ASN A 146 -3.76 15.02 -0.77
CA ASN A 146 -2.96 16.01 -1.52
C ASN A 146 -2.33 17.12 -0.65
N ALA A 147 -2.91 17.45 0.50
CA ALA A 147 -2.37 18.41 1.45
C ALA A 147 -1.46 17.78 2.54
N SER A 148 -1.29 16.44 2.55
CA SER A 148 -0.49 15.73 3.55
C SER A 148 0.90 15.40 3.03
N ARG A 149 1.91 16.20 3.42
CA ARG A 149 3.32 15.90 3.08
C ARG A 149 3.80 14.61 3.75
N ILE A 150 3.42 14.38 5.01
CA ILE A 150 3.79 13.17 5.74
C ILE A 150 3.07 11.95 5.17
N GLY A 151 1.81 12.08 4.75
CA GLY A 151 1.09 11.03 4.02
C GLY A 151 1.73 10.69 2.67
N LEU A 152 2.23 11.68 1.92
CA LEU A 152 3.02 11.45 0.71
C LEU A 152 4.29 10.66 1.03
N SER A 153 5.03 11.09 2.05
CA SER A 153 6.25 10.39 2.47
C SER A 153 5.95 8.93 2.83
N LEU A 154 4.93 8.67 3.67
CA LEU A 154 4.51 7.31 4.00
C LEU A 154 4.18 6.48 2.75
N ALA A 155 3.43 7.05 1.81
CA ALA A 155 3.10 6.41 0.54
C ALA A 155 4.34 6.07 -0.30
N GLU A 156 5.33 6.97 -0.35
CA GLU A 156 6.60 6.73 -1.06
C GLU A 156 7.42 5.59 -0.44
N TYR A 157 7.48 5.50 0.90
CA TYR A 157 8.19 4.42 1.58
C TYR A 157 7.50 3.07 1.42
N LEU A 158 6.17 3.02 1.50
CA LEU A 158 5.40 1.81 1.21
C LEU A 158 5.63 1.33 -0.23
N LEU A 159 5.62 2.26 -1.18
CA LEU A 159 5.89 1.95 -2.59
C LEU A 159 7.31 1.41 -2.81
N ARG A 160 8.33 2.03 -2.17
CA ARG A 160 9.73 1.55 -2.21
C ARG A 160 9.85 0.14 -1.61
N GLY A 161 9.19 -0.11 -0.48
CA GLY A 161 9.11 -1.44 0.10
C GLY A 161 8.55 -2.46 -0.89
N CYS A 162 7.41 -2.16 -1.52
CA CYS A 162 6.84 -3.02 -2.55
C CYS A 162 7.78 -3.24 -3.74
N GLN A 163 8.43 -2.20 -4.24
CA GLN A 163 9.38 -2.32 -5.37
C GLN A 163 10.59 -3.18 -5.04
N LYS A 164 11.06 -3.14 -3.79
CA LYS A 164 12.19 -3.98 -3.34
C LYS A 164 11.86 -5.47 -3.42
N TYR A 165 10.64 -5.86 -3.04
CA TYR A 165 10.21 -7.26 -3.01
C TYR A 165 9.61 -7.73 -4.34
N PHE A 166 9.03 -6.82 -5.12
CA PHE A 166 8.36 -7.07 -6.39
C PHE A 166 8.92 -6.17 -7.50
N PRO A 167 10.22 -6.30 -7.85
CA PRO A 167 10.90 -5.37 -8.77
C PRO A 167 10.38 -5.41 -10.20
N LEU A 168 9.72 -6.48 -10.61
CA LEU A 168 9.17 -6.64 -11.96
C LEU A 168 7.74 -6.08 -12.11
N ILE A 169 7.09 -5.75 -11.01
CA ILE A 169 5.75 -5.15 -11.05
C ILE A 169 5.87 -3.66 -11.35
N ARG A 170 5.07 -3.22 -12.32
CA ARG A 170 5.04 -1.83 -12.77
C ARG A 170 4.80 -0.88 -11.60
N ASN A 171 5.69 0.09 -11.42
CA ASN A 171 5.47 1.20 -10.51
C ASN A 171 4.60 2.27 -11.18
N ARG A 172 3.41 2.50 -10.65
CA ARG A 172 2.49 3.56 -11.08
C ARG A 172 2.66 4.85 -10.28
N GLY A 173 3.49 4.84 -9.25
CA GLY A 173 3.78 5.97 -8.39
C GLY A 173 2.75 6.20 -7.29
N THR A 174 2.98 7.27 -6.53
CA THR A 174 2.01 7.77 -5.56
C THR A 174 0.92 8.59 -6.25
N LYS A 175 -0.31 8.54 -5.72
CA LYS A 175 -1.49 9.22 -6.30
C LYS A 175 -2.12 10.14 -5.26
N SER A 176 -2.09 11.43 -5.52
CA SER A 176 -2.79 12.39 -4.67
C SER A 176 -4.31 12.25 -4.81
N ARG A 177 -5.01 12.41 -3.68
CA ARG A 177 -6.48 12.45 -3.61
C ARG A 177 -6.93 13.78 -3.04
N LYS A 178 -7.99 14.34 -3.61
CA LYS A 178 -8.66 15.58 -3.18
C LYS A 178 -10.11 15.28 -2.80
N SER A 179 -10.79 16.28 -2.27
CA SER A 179 -12.21 16.15 -1.93
C SER A 179 -13.05 15.72 -3.14
N GLY A 180 -13.89 14.71 -2.95
CA GLY A 180 -14.70 14.08 -4.00
C GLY A 180 -14.05 12.86 -4.65
N ASP A 181 -12.76 12.64 -4.49
CA ASP A 181 -12.10 11.44 -5.01
C ASP A 181 -12.43 10.22 -4.13
N ARG A 182 -12.41 9.04 -4.74
CA ARG A 182 -12.52 7.77 -4.01
C ARG A 182 -11.37 7.64 -3.01
N GLY A 183 -11.67 7.20 -1.76
CA GLY A 183 -10.71 7.10 -0.66
C GLY A 183 -10.43 8.40 0.08
N ALA A 184 -10.92 9.56 -0.43
CA ALA A 184 -10.67 10.87 0.19
C ALA A 184 -11.18 10.97 1.64
N THR A 185 -12.27 10.29 1.98
CA THR A 185 -12.85 10.32 3.32
C THR A 185 -11.89 9.71 4.36
N PHE A 186 -11.30 8.57 4.06
CA PHE A 186 -10.26 7.96 4.91
C PHE A 186 -9.03 8.86 5.00
N LEU A 187 -8.42 9.19 3.85
CA LEU A 187 -7.17 9.94 3.77
C LEU A 187 -7.21 11.34 4.41
N ARG A 188 -8.36 12.02 4.30
CA ARG A 188 -8.56 13.35 4.87
C ARG A 188 -9.05 13.31 6.31
N GLY A 189 -9.89 12.32 6.63
CA GLY A 189 -10.62 12.27 7.90
C GLY A 189 -9.80 11.77 9.06
N THR A 190 -8.78 10.96 8.82
CA THR A 190 -7.88 10.47 9.87
C THR A 190 -7.10 11.61 10.51
N HIS A 191 -6.90 11.53 11.83
CA HIS A 191 -6.14 12.53 12.61
C HIS A 191 -4.62 12.35 12.47
N CYS A 192 -4.17 11.28 11.84
CA CYS A 192 -2.77 10.91 11.60
C CYS A 192 -2.49 10.80 10.10
N PRO A 193 -1.21 10.80 9.69
CA PRO A 193 -0.84 10.51 8.31
C PRO A 193 -1.43 9.19 7.84
N ALA A 194 -2.03 9.18 6.66
CA ALA A 194 -2.71 8.01 6.12
C ALA A 194 -2.33 7.72 4.67
N CYS A 195 -2.34 6.44 4.32
CA CYS A 195 -2.12 5.94 2.97
C CYS A 195 -3.13 4.83 2.66
N ILE A 196 -3.65 4.80 1.42
CA ILE A 196 -4.35 3.64 0.87
C ILE A 196 -3.35 2.91 -0.04
N ALA A 197 -3.10 1.65 0.26
CA ALA A 197 -2.18 0.81 -0.48
C ALA A 197 -2.92 -0.02 -1.52
N GLU A 198 -2.56 0.15 -2.78
CA GLU A 198 -3.08 -0.57 -3.95
C GLU A 198 -1.90 -1.26 -4.67
N PRO A 199 -1.33 -2.34 -4.10
CA PRO A 199 -0.05 -2.89 -4.56
C PRO A 199 -0.13 -3.62 -5.90
N PHE A 200 -1.32 -3.96 -6.39
CA PHE A 200 -1.54 -4.68 -7.64
C PHE A 200 -2.99 -4.60 -8.11
N PHE A 201 -3.27 -5.02 -9.33
CA PHE A 201 -4.63 -5.20 -9.85
C PHE A 201 -5.06 -6.66 -9.72
N GLY A 202 -5.98 -6.96 -8.82
CA GLY A 202 -6.53 -8.32 -8.66
C GLY A 202 -7.20 -8.84 -9.94
N THR A 203 -7.68 -7.95 -10.81
CA THR A 203 -8.30 -8.25 -12.10
C THR A 203 -7.31 -8.38 -13.27
N ASN A 204 -6.01 -8.20 -13.04
CA ASN A 204 -4.96 -8.47 -14.01
C ASN A 204 -4.35 -9.83 -13.72
N PHE A 205 -4.47 -10.77 -14.65
CA PHE A 205 -3.94 -12.12 -14.45
C PHE A 205 -2.42 -12.12 -14.43
N GLU A 206 -1.78 -11.50 -15.43
CA GLU A 206 -0.33 -11.43 -15.54
C GLU A 206 0.10 -9.99 -15.89
N PRO A 207 1.07 -9.42 -15.18
CA PRO A 207 1.90 -10.07 -14.14
C PRO A 207 1.34 -10.03 -12.71
N ASP A 208 0.27 -9.24 -12.44
CA ASP A 208 -0.10 -8.89 -11.08
C ASP A 208 -0.59 -10.11 -10.27
N TRP A 209 -1.71 -10.74 -10.67
CA TRP A 209 -2.26 -11.83 -9.88
C TRP A 209 -1.30 -13.02 -9.76
N THR A 210 -0.61 -13.41 -10.83
CA THR A 210 0.38 -14.50 -10.79
C THR A 210 1.52 -14.23 -9.82
N THR A 211 1.88 -12.94 -9.62
CA THR A 211 2.91 -12.55 -8.66
C THR A 211 2.38 -12.50 -7.23
N PHE A 212 1.16 -11.98 -7.02
CA PHE A 212 0.64 -11.75 -5.67
C PHE A 212 -0.21 -12.89 -5.10
N ALA A 213 -0.69 -13.82 -5.94
CA ALA A 213 -1.39 -15.01 -5.47
C ALA A 213 -0.49 -15.84 -4.54
N ASN A 214 -0.97 -16.15 -3.34
CA ASN A 214 -0.24 -16.86 -2.28
C ASN A 214 1.06 -16.18 -1.78
N ASN A 215 1.22 -14.89 -2.06
CA ASN A 215 2.36 -14.07 -1.59
C ASN A 215 1.94 -13.00 -0.59
N GLU A 216 0.85 -13.22 0.17
CA GLU A 216 0.34 -12.29 1.18
C GLU A 216 1.41 -11.97 2.24
N HIS A 217 2.20 -12.98 2.64
CA HIS A 217 3.30 -12.79 3.60
C HIS A 217 4.46 -11.97 3.01
N VAL A 218 4.83 -12.21 1.74
CA VAL A 218 5.89 -11.42 1.08
C VAL A 218 5.43 -9.96 0.91
N LEU A 219 4.15 -9.73 0.63
CA LEU A 219 3.58 -8.38 0.55
C LEU A 219 3.58 -7.69 1.91
N SER A 220 3.28 -8.41 2.99
CA SER A 220 3.35 -7.84 4.34
C SER A 220 4.78 -7.43 4.73
N GLN A 221 5.78 -8.25 4.40
CA GLN A 221 7.19 -7.92 4.59
C GLN A 221 7.62 -6.67 3.81
N ALA A 222 7.10 -6.50 2.59
CA ALA A 222 7.33 -5.32 1.78
C ALA A 222 6.77 -4.05 2.48
N PHE A 223 5.55 -4.10 2.98
CA PHE A 223 4.95 -3.00 3.73
C PHE A 223 5.69 -2.75 5.05
N ALA A 224 6.00 -3.80 5.82
CA ALA A 224 6.74 -3.67 7.08
C ALA A 224 8.11 -3.03 6.87
N THR A 225 8.83 -3.42 5.80
CA THR A 225 10.09 -2.78 5.39
C THR A 225 9.91 -1.29 5.10
N GLY A 226 8.88 -0.93 4.35
CA GLY A 226 8.56 0.48 4.05
C GLY A 226 8.25 1.29 5.30
N ILE A 227 7.41 0.76 6.20
CA ILE A 227 7.06 1.41 7.47
C ILE A 227 8.30 1.58 8.36
N LYS A 228 9.13 0.53 8.47
CA LYS A 228 10.36 0.57 9.27
C LYS A 228 11.31 1.65 8.77
N GLN A 229 11.57 1.70 7.47
CA GLN A 229 12.42 2.73 6.86
C GLN A 229 11.84 4.13 7.06
N TRP A 230 10.52 4.29 6.88
CA TRP A 230 9.83 5.55 7.15
C TRP A 230 10.00 5.97 8.62
N SER A 231 9.84 5.03 9.55
CA SER A 231 9.98 5.31 10.97
C SER A 231 11.40 5.76 11.35
N ASP A 232 12.42 5.12 10.78
CA ASP A 232 13.82 5.45 11.07
C ASP A 232 14.20 6.87 10.65
N GLU A 233 13.53 7.43 9.64
CA GLU A 233 13.80 8.79 9.15
C GLU A 233 12.90 9.87 9.80
N HIS A 234 11.74 9.49 10.33
CA HIS A 234 10.72 10.44 10.84
C HIS A 234 10.53 10.39 12.35
N ILE A 235 11.19 9.46 13.02
CA ILE A 235 11.07 9.24 14.47
C ILE A 235 12.43 9.52 15.12
N ILE A 236 12.43 10.35 16.18
CA ILE A 236 13.63 10.60 16.98
C ILE A 236 13.77 9.50 18.03
N LEU A 237 14.99 8.98 18.18
CA LEU A 237 15.41 8.08 19.24
C LEU A 237 15.40 8.79 20.60
#